data_7cd93bc88730a1fb0e2f544505e69fcc
#
_entry.id   7cd93bc88730a1fb0e2f544505e69fcc
#
_cell.length_a   1.000
_cell.length_b   1.000
_cell.length_c   1.000
_cell.angle_alpha   90.00
_cell.angle_beta   90.00
_cell.angle_gamma   90.00
#
_symmetry.space_group_name_H-M   'P 1'
#
loop_
_entity.id
_entity.type
_entity.pdbx_description
1 polymer ?
#
loop_
_entity_poly.entity_id
_entity_poly.type
_entity_poly.pdbx_seq_one_letter_code
_entity_poly.pdbx_strand_id
1 'polypeptide(L)'
;MDRRALLGLAPVLTVAAAAAATPAVAGGGGGGGGGAQQSYLRLPTITANVRRPGGAMGVMTVETGVDTPDAALRTRVAQSAPRLRAAYASVLQQAAAEMLPGAPPDLERLVARLQAATNQAVGRPGARLLIGTVMVL
;
A
#
# COMPACT_ATOMS: atom_id res chain seq x y z
N MET A 1 -56.66 50.64 -33.76
CA MET A 1 -55.95 50.94 -35.01
C MET A 1 -54.58 50.30 -34.94
N ASP A 2 -54.52 49.38 -35.79
CA ASP A 2 -53.31 48.98 -36.56
C ASP A 2 -52.11 48.55 -35.81
N ARG A 3 -51.86 47.32 -35.93
CA ARG A 3 -51.26 46.49 -36.98
C ARG A 3 -49.82 46.14 -36.70
N ARG A 4 -49.73 44.94 -36.78
CA ARG A 4 -48.67 44.18 -37.51
C ARG A 4 -47.45 43.89 -36.69
N ALA A 5 -47.25 42.74 -36.62
CA ALA A 5 -46.90 41.60 -37.43
C ALA A 5 -45.57 41.09 -36.98
N LEU A 6 -45.56 39.89 -36.57
CA LEU A 6 -45.06 38.74 -37.35
C LEU A 6 -43.56 38.66 -37.49
N LEU A 7 -43.18 37.47 -37.28
CA LEU A 7 -41.95 36.78 -37.65
C LEU A 7 -41.06 36.61 -36.44
N GLY A 8 -41.03 35.49 -35.83
CA GLY A 8 -40.79 34.20 -36.48
C GLY A 8 -39.29 34.05 -36.66
N LEU A 9 -38.59 33.75 -35.57
CA LEU A 9 -37.27 33.16 -35.74
C LEU A 9 -37.12 32.01 -34.77
N ALA A 10 -37.09 30.85 -35.35
CA ALA A 10 -36.82 29.62 -34.66
C ALA A 10 -35.42 29.63 -34.03
N PRO A 11 -35.26 29.20 -32.79
CA PRO A 11 -33.95 28.95 -32.29
C PRO A 11 -33.42 27.66 -32.88
N VAL A 12 -32.33 27.78 -33.60
CA VAL A 12 -31.53 26.66 -34.03
C VAL A 12 -30.97 25.99 -32.78
N LEU A 13 -31.44 24.82 -32.51
CA LEU A 13 -30.83 23.94 -31.53
C LEU A 13 -29.52 23.44 -32.10
N THR A 14 -28.41 24.07 -31.75
CA THR A 14 -27.08 23.48 -31.88
C THR A 14 -26.90 22.49 -30.75
N VAL A 15 -27.07 21.22 -31.07
CA VAL A 15 -26.62 20.13 -30.23
C VAL A 15 -25.10 20.13 -30.29
N ALA A 16 -24.46 20.70 -29.31
CA ALA A 16 -23.05 20.49 -29.08
C ALA A 16 -22.87 19.09 -28.51
N ALA A 17 -22.46 18.16 -29.34
CA ALA A 17 -21.98 16.88 -28.91
C ALA A 17 -20.67 17.10 -28.11
N ALA A 18 -20.81 17.12 -26.81
CA ALA A 18 -19.66 17.03 -25.93
C ALA A 18 -19.10 15.61 -26.07
N ALA A 19 -18.03 15.48 -26.81
CA ALA A 19 -17.21 14.28 -26.80
C ALA A 19 -16.62 14.17 -25.39
N ALA A 20 -17.16 13.30 -24.59
CA ALA A 20 -16.56 12.91 -23.32
C ALA A 20 -15.29 12.13 -23.66
N ALA A 21 -14.18 12.81 -23.61
CA ALA A 21 -12.88 12.16 -23.58
C ALA A 21 -12.80 11.39 -22.26
N THR A 22 -13.02 10.10 -22.32
CA THR A 22 -12.69 9.20 -21.24
C THR A 22 -11.17 9.20 -21.08
N PRO A 23 -10.62 9.52 -19.92
CA PRO A 23 -9.20 9.32 -19.69
C PRO A 23 -8.94 7.82 -19.76
N ALA A 24 -8.13 7.42 -20.71
CA ALA A 24 -7.58 6.09 -20.75
C ALA A 24 -6.74 5.90 -19.50
N VAL A 25 -7.26 5.20 -18.51
CA VAL A 25 -6.49 4.64 -17.43
C VAL A 25 -5.62 3.59 -18.07
N ALA A 26 -4.34 3.89 -18.26
CA ALA A 26 -3.33 2.90 -18.58
C ALA A 26 -3.28 1.93 -17.40
N GLY A 27 -4.07 0.86 -17.49
CA GLY A 27 -4.01 -0.24 -16.57
C GLY A 27 -2.67 -0.92 -16.74
N GLY A 28 -1.76 -0.67 -15.82
CA GLY A 28 -0.60 -1.52 -15.62
C GLY A 28 -1.11 -2.91 -15.26
N GLY A 29 -0.91 -3.86 -16.15
CA GLY A 29 -1.35 -5.22 -15.98
C GLY A 29 -0.69 -5.85 -14.77
N GLY A 30 -1.49 -6.13 -13.77
CA GLY A 30 -1.18 -7.13 -12.76
C GLY A 30 -2.17 -8.25 -12.96
N GLY A 31 -1.72 -9.34 -13.54
CA GLY A 31 -2.53 -10.51 -13.78
C GLY A 31 -3.16 -11.02 -12.50
N GLY A 32 -4.36 -11.43 -12.58
CA GLY A 32 -4.86 -12.23 -11.51
C GLY A 32 -6.35 -12.21 -11.37
N GLY A 33 -6.93 -13.20 -11.84
CA GLY A 33 -8.09 -13.93 -11.36
C GLY A 33 -9.23 -13.12 -10.75
N GLY A 34 -10.32 -13.24 -11.41
CA GLY A 34 -11.63 -12.75 -11.14
C GLY A 34 -12.07 -12.42 -9.72
N GLY A 35 -12.70 -11.28 -9.56
CA GLY A 35 -13.83 -11.03 -8.67
C GLY A 35 -13.60 -11.00 -7.18
N ALA A 36 -12.50 -11.51 -6.64
CA ALA A 36 -12.20 -11.44 -5.22
C ALA A 36 -11.46 -10.15 -4.94
N GLN A 37 -12.00 -9.32 -4.07
CA GLN A 37 -11.29 -8.18 -3.53
C GLN A 37 -9.99 -8.68 -2.89
N GLN A 38 -8.88 -8.06 -3.28
CA GLN A 38 -7.58 -8.44 -2.78
C GLN A 38 -7.51 -8.18 -1.28
N SER A 39 -7.36 -9.25 -0.50
CA SER A 39 -7.18 -9.17 0.95
C SER A 39 -5.79 -8.70 1.34
N TYR A 40 -4.87 -8.73 0.41
CA TYR A 40 -3.45 -8.46 0.63
C TYR A 40 -3.09 -7.01 0.28
N LEU A 41 -2.53 -6.32 1.26
CA LEU A 41 -1.95 -4.99 1.09
C LEU A 41 -0.43 -5.11 1.12
N ARG A 42 0.22 -4.85 -0.02
CA ARG A 42 1.68 -4.75 -0.08
C ARG A 42 2.15 -3.42 0.51
N LEU A 43 3.13 -3.48 1.40
CA LEU A 43 3.79 -2.30 1.94
C LEU A 43 5.14 -2.08 1.25
N PRO A 44 5.66 -0.85 1.23
CA PRO A 44 6.99 -0.58 0.72
C PRO A 44 8.05 -1.38 1.48
N THR A 45 9.11 -1.76 0.77
CA THR A 45 10.27 -2.40 1.36
C THR A 45 10.87 -1.51 2.46
N ILE A 46 11.17 -2.12 3.59
CA ILE A 46 11.83 -1.43 4.71
C ILE A 46 13.30 -1.85 4.80
N THR A 47 14.13 -0.93 5.24
CA THR A 47 15.58 -1.12 5.34
C THR A 47 16.08 -0.72 6.71
N ALA A 48 17.14 -1.40 7.15
CA ALA A 48 17.89 -1.03 8.36
C ALA A 48 19.37 -1.30 8.17
N ASN A 49 20.20 -0.52 8.84
CA ASN A 49 21.64 -0.72 8.83
C ASN A 49 22.03 -1.87 9.75
N VAL A 50 22.90 -2.74 9.29
CA VAL A 50 23.46 -3.86 10.06
C VAL A 50 24.96 -3.77 10.10
N ARG A 51 25.57 -4.32 11.16
CA ARG A 51 27.02 -4.45 11.25
C ARG A 51 27.47 -5.72 10.52
N ARG A 52 28.48 -5.57 9.70
CA ARG A 52 29.15 -6.68 9.02
C ARG A 52 30.43 -7.08 9.77
N PRO A 53 30.92 -8.30 9.53
CA PRO A 53 32.25 -8.69 10.02
C PRO A 53 33.30 -7.67 9.60
N GLY A 54 34.22 -7.29 10.51
CA GLY A 54 35.23 -6.28 10.25
C GLY A 54 34.80 -4.83 10.47
N GLY A 55 33.56 -4.59 10.96
CA GLY A 55 33.07 -3.26 11.33
C GLY A 55 32.44 -2.45 10.20
N ALA A 56 32.41 -2.95 8.98
CA ALA A 56 31.71 -2.32 7.88
C ALA A 56 30.20 -2.31 8.12
N MET A 57 29.52 -1.31 7.57
CA MET A 57 28.05 -1.26 7.59
C MET A 57 27.47 -1.95 6.35
N GLY A 58 26.40 -2.69 6.57
CA GLY A 58 25.58 -3.28 5.54
C GLY A 58 24.13 -2.82 5.66
N VAL A 59 23.28 -3.35 4.81
CA VAL A 59 21.85 -3.03 4.79
C VAL A 59 21.05 -4.32 4.81
N MET A 60 20.09 -4.39 5.72
CA MET A 60 19.06 -5.41 5.72
C MET A 60 17.79 -4.83 5.07
N THR A 61 17.25 -5.54 4.12
CA THR A 61 15.98 -5.17 3.45
C THR A 61 14.94 -6.23 3.69
N VAL A 62 13.71 -5.81 3.94
CA VAL A 62 12.58 -6.72 4.20
C VAL A 62 11.37 -6.25 3.43
N GLU A 63 10.80 -7.14 2.64
CA GLU A 63 9.51 -6.94 2.01
C GLU A 63 8.40 -7.40 2.94
N THR A 64 7.41 -6.56 3.12
CA THR A 64 6.27 -6.84 3.99
C THR A 64 4.94 -6.59 3.31
N GLY A 65 3.93 -7.26 3.78
CA GLY A 65 2.56 -7.03 3.41
C GLY A 65 1.63 -7.52 4.51
N VAL A 66 0.37 -7.18 4.38
CA VAL A 66 -0.67 -7.54 5.36
C VAL A 66 -1.83 -8.19 4.63
N ASP A 67 -2.18 -9.38 5.06
CA ASP A 67 -3.37 -10.09 4.58
C ASP A 67 -4.52 -9.88 5.56
N THR A 68 -5.64 -9.39 5.03
CA THR A 68 -6.80 -9.03 5.85
C THR A 68 -8.07 -9.51 5.17
N PRO A 69 -8.58 -10.71 5.48
CA PRO A 69 -9.79 -11.26 4.88
C PRO A 69 -11.04 -10.45 5.18
N ASP A 70 -11.15 -9.88 6.37
CA ASP A 70 -12.30 -9.06 6.77
C ASP A 70 -12.31 -7.69 6.06
N ALA A 71 -13.40 -7.39 5.35
CA ALA A 71 -13.55 -6.18 4.55
C ALA A 71 -13.49 -4.89 5.37
N ALA A 72 -14.12 -4.85 6.53
CA ALA A 72 -14.13 -3.69 7.42
C ALA A 72 -12.72 -3.42 7.97
N LEU A 73 -12.01 -4.49 8.35
CA LEU A 73 -10.65 -4.39 8.84
C LEU A 73 -9.67 -3.98 7.74
N ARG A 74 -9.89 -4.38 6.48
CA ARG A 74 -9.07 -3.94 5.33
C ARG A 74 -9.04 -2.42 5.17
N THR A 75 -10.18 -1.78 5.28
CA THR A 75 -10.25 -0.31 5.23
C THR A 75 -9.41 0.31 6.33
N ARG A 76 -9.51 -0.22 7.55
CA ARG A 76 -8.73 0.25 8.69
C ARG A 76 -7.23 0.03 8.51
N VAL A 77 -6.83 -1.12 7.97
CA VAL A 77 -5.44 -1.43 7.65
C VAL A 77 -4.89 -0.45 6.60
N ALA A 78 -5.64 -0.20 5.53
CA ALA A 78 -5.25 0.75 4.50
C ALA A 78 -5.07 2.17 5.07
N GLN A 79 -5.97 2.61 5.92
CA GLN A 79 -5.86 3.91 6.62
C GLN A 79 -4.68 3.95 7.61
N SER A 80 -4.28 2.81 8.12
CA SER A 80 -3.15 2.68 9.06
C SER A 80 -1.80 2.49 8.36
N ALA A 81 -1.75 2.46 7.04
CA ALA A 81 -0.52 2.18 6.29
C ALA A 81 0.68 3.06 6.68
N PRO A 82 0.55 4.38 6.89
CA PRO A 82 1.67 5.20 7.37
C PRO A 82 2.19 4.78 8.74
N ARG A 83 1.28 4.43 9.66
CA ARG A 83 1.63 3.94 11.00
C ARG A 83 2.29 2.57 10.95
N LEU A 84 1.81 1.68 10.09
CA LEU A 84 2.42 0.38 9.87
C LEU A 84 3.85 0.51 9.36
N ARG A 85 4.09 1.38 8.39
CA ARG A 85 5.44 1.63 7.86
C ARG A 85 6.39 2.14 8.94
N ALA A 86 5.96 3.10 9.74
CA ALA A 86 6.76 3.65 10.83
C ALA A 86 7.06 2.61 11.90
N ALA A 87 6.05 1.82 12.30
CA ALA A 87 6.20 0.76 13.28
C ALA A 87 7.16 -0.34 12.79
N TYR A 88 7.03 -0.75 11.54
CA TYR A 88 7.90 -1.78 10.95
C TYR A 88 9.35 -1.30 10.80
N ALA A 89 9.54 -0.05 10.41
CA ALA A 89 10.88 0.53 10.35
C ALA A 89 11.55 0.53 11.73
N SER A 90 10.81 0.89 12.77
CA SER A 90 11.30 0.87 14.16
C SER A 90 11.66 -0.55 14.62
N VAL A 91 10.80 -1.52 14.37
CA VAL A 91 11.06 -2.93 14.70
C VAL A 91 12.28 -3.44 13.96
N LEU A 92 12.42 -3.13 12.67
CA LEU A 92 13.55 -3.58 11.88
C LEU A 92 14.87 -2.98 12.35
N GLN A 93 14.89 -1.69 12.70
CA GLN A 93 16.06 -1.03 13.24
C GLN A 93 16.50 -1.66 14.57
N GLN A 94 15.57 -1.96 15.45
CA GLN A 94 15.85 -2.65 16.71
C GLN A 94 16.39 -4.06 16.47
N ALA A 95 15.76 -4.83 15.58
CA ALA A 95 16.22 -6.16 15.23
C ALA A 95 17.62 -6.13 14.63
N ALA A 96 17.91 -5.19 13.75
CA ALA A 96 19.22 -5.00 13.15
C ALA A 96 20.31 -4.64 14.19
N ALA A 97 19.96 -3.81 15.16
CA ALA A 97 20.88 -3.43 16.24
C ALA A 97 21.23 -4.59 17.17
N GLU A 98 20.32 -5.55 17.33
CA GLU A 98 20.50 -6.75 18.14
C GLU A 98 21.28 -7.87 17.41
N MET A 99 21.43 -7.77 16.09
CA MET A 99 22.13 -8.78 15.29
C MET A 99 23.64 -8.77 15.58
N LEU A 100 24.19 -9.95 15.73
CA LEU A 100 25.65 -10.13 15.74
C LEU A 100 26.22 -9.93 14.33
N PRO A 101 27.42 -9.33 14.18
CA PRO A 101 28.05 -9.17 12.88
C PRO A 101 28.19 -10.50 12.13
N GLY A 102 27.67 -10.57 10.90
CA GLY A 102 27.69 -11.77 10.08
C GLY A 102 26.69 -12.86 10.43
N ALA A 103 25.91 -12.70 11.49
CA ALA A 103 24.85 -13.63 11.83
C ALA A 103 23.62 -13.45 10.92
N PRO A 104 22.91 -14.52 10.55
CA PRO A 104 21.64 -14.39 9.87
C PRO A 104 20.58 -13.76 10.79
N PRO A 105 19.57 -13.08 10.23
CA PRO A 105 18.48 -12.57 11.02
C PRO A 105 17.60 -13.71 11.59
N ASP A 106 17.12 -13.53 12.81
CA ASP A 106 16.12 -14.41 13.43
C ASP A 106 14.74 -14.05 12.86
N LEU A 107 14.32 -14.79 11.84
CA LEU A 107 13.07 -14.52 11.13
C LEU A 107 11.83 -14.79 11.97
N GLU A 108 11.83 -15.81 12.81
CA GLU A 108 10.69 -16.12 13.67
C GLU A 108 10.43 -15.00 14.67
N ARG A 109 11.48 -14.53 15.30
CA ARG A 109 11.41 -13.40 16.23
C ARG A 109 11.01 -12.10 15.52
N LEU A 110 11.54 -11.87 14.33
CA LEU A 110 11.20 -10.70 13.52
C LEU A 110 9.72 -10.71 13.13
N VAL A 111 9.20 -11.83 12.65
CA VAL A 111 7.78 -12.00 12.31
C VAL A 111 6.89 -11.76 13.53
N ALA A 112 7.23 -12.33 14.66
CA ALA A 112 6.45 -12.14 15.89
C ALA A 112 6.39 -10.66 16.31
N ARG A 113 7.51 -9.95 16.24
CA ARG A 113 7.59 -8.52 16.58
C ARG A 113 6.82 -7.66 15.58
N LEU A 114 6.93 -7.95 14.29
CA LEU A 114 6.20 -7.23 13.25
C LEU A 114 4.69 -7.51 13.33
N GLN A 115 4.28 -8.74 13.67
CA GLN A 115 2.87 -9.06 13.89
C GLN A 115 2.29 -8.29 15.10
N ALA A 116 3.02 -8.22 16.19
CA ALA A 116 2.62 -7.43 17.35
C ALA A 116 2.50 -5.94 17.01
N ALA A 117 3.44 -5.41 16.24
CA ALA A 117 3.40 -4.03 15.74
C ALA A 117 2.20 -3.80 14.80
N THR A 118 1.84 -4.79 13.99
CA THR A 118 0.64 -4.73 13.14
C THR A 118 -0.62 -4.59 13.97
N ASN A 119 -0.80 -5.43 14.96
CA ASN A 119 -1.97 -5.39 15.84
C ASN A 119 -2.07 -4.06 16.59
N GLN A 120 -0.95 -3.54 17.03
CA GLN A 120 -0.89 -2.26 17.75
C GLN A 120 -1.20 -1.07 16.83
N ALA A 121 -0.62 -1.04 15.63
CA ALA A 121 -0.82 0.05 14.68
C ALA A 121 -2.25 0.09 14.13
N VAL A 122 -2.84 -1.07 13.88
CA VAL A 122 -4.24 -1.21 13.43
C VAL A 122 -5.22 -1.01 14.58
N GLY A 123 -4.82 -1.35 15.79
CA GLY A 123 -5.62 -1.21 17.01
C GLY A 123 -6.46 -2.43 17.34
N ARG A 124 -6.35 -3.51 16.58
CA ARG A 124 -6.99 -4.80 16.87
C ARG A 124 -6.36 -5.94 16.06
N PRO A 125 -6.54 -7.20 16.50
CA PRO A 125 -6.06 -8.38 15.76
C PRO A 125 -6.90 -8.65 14.51
N GLY A 126 -6.44 -9.56 13.66
CA GLY A 126 -7.13 -10.04 12.46
C GLY A 126 -6.39 -9.72 11.17
N ALA A 127 -5.51 -8.73 11.18
CA ALA A 127 -4.61 -8.45 10.06
C ALA A 127 -3.35 -9.31 10.21
N ARG A 128 -3.06 -10.15 9.22
CA ARG A 128 -1.91 -11.05 9.24
C ARG A 128 -0.73 -10.46 8.51
N LEU A 129 0.37 -10.29 9.21
CA LEU A 129 1.64 -9.92 8.60
C LEU A 129 2.19 -11.08 7.75
N LEU A 130 2.65 -10.74 6.56
CA LEU A 130 3.40 -11.64 5.69
C LEU A 130 4.74 -11.00 5.35
N ILE A 131 5.80 -11.78 5.43
CA ILE A 131 7.15 -11.40 4.99
C ILE A 131 7.40 -12.00 3.62
N GLY A 132 7.91 -11.19 2.71
CA GLY A 132 8.44 -11.64 1.44
C GLY A 132 9.95 -11.88 1.51
N THR A 133 10.70 -11.23 0.64
CA THR A 133 12.16 -11.38 0.57
C THR A 133 12.85 -10.66 1.74
N VAL A 134 13.80 -11.33 2.36
CA VAL A 134 14.72 -10.75 3.33
C VAL A 134 16.13 -10.87 2.79
N MET A 135 16.83 -9.75 2.65
CA MET A 135 18.22 -9.71 2.18
C MET A 135 19.10 -8.93 3.16
N VAL A 136 20.32 -9.38 3.29
CA VAL A 136 21.38 -8.69 4.03
C VAL A 136 22.59 -8.51 3.09
N LEU A 137 22.93 -7.27 2.81
CA LEU A 137 24.00 -6.88 1.88
C LEU A 137 25.14 -6.18 2.58
#